data_787943f2b5e1042b3b2ae5f7be8b2086
#
_entry.id   787943f2b5e1042b3b2ae5f7be8b2086
#
_cell.length_a   1.000
_cell.length_b   1.000
_cell.length_c   1.000
_cell.angle_alpha   90.00
_cell.angle_beta   90.00
_cell.angle_gamma   90.00
#
_symmetry.space_group_name_H-M   'P 1'
#
loop_
_entity.id
_entity.type
_entity.pdbx_description
1 polymer ?
#
loop_
_entity_poly.entity_id
_entity_poly.type
_entity_poly.pdbx_seq_one_letter_code
_entity_poly.pdbx_strand_id
1 'polypeptide(L)'
;MKINGSIWAGRALLAAFLLSFLMGSAQQPVSLDSCRQMALKNNKQLRIAEEKVKGAGYTKKSARGAYFPGIDFTGSYMYNQKSISLLESDQYLPTKTFDLASQEYKYNVVTNPATGQPILNNGQPIPSTVAMIPKEAFEFDVHNVYAGLVTLTQPIFMGGKIKALNDIAGYAEKLAVSQKNTAEKEIIYQTDEAYWQVVSLVHKRKLAESYTALLDTLNRHVQEMIAEGVATQSDGLTVAVKLNAAQITLAKVDNGLALSRMALAQICGLPVNSIFMLEDESLERVAPQEAPLSYNMEEVFKNRNEVLSLNYAAKIYEKKKNLALSDMLPKLALVGTYSFTNPNVFNGFKNEFDGMFSVGVMLNIPILHWGKNYNKIRAAKSEAVVAKLELADVK
;
A
#
# COMPACT_ATOMS: atom_id res chain seq x y z
N MET A 1 -23.70 58.37 -48.66
CA MET A 1 -23.30 58.92 -47.34
C MET A 1 -23.98 58.14 -46.25
N LYS A 2 -23.43 56.98 -45.87
CA LYS A 2 -23.91 56.09 -44.78
C LYS A 2 -22.72 55.25 -44.32
N ILE A 3 -21.86 55.84 -43.49
CA ILE A 3 -20.81 55.11 -42.77
C ILE A 3 -20.56 55.89 -41.47
N ASN A 4 -21.31 55.70 -40.40
CA ASN A 4 -20.95 56.16 -39.05
C ASN A 4 -21.71 55.44 -37.92
N GLY A 5 -22.51 54.37 -38.23
CA GLY A 5 -23.25 53.65 -37.16
C GLY A 5 -22.46 52.50 -36.49
N SER A 6 -21.45 51.92 -37.14
CA SER A 6 -20.79 50.69 -36.64
C SER A 6 -19.68 50.94 -35.61
N ILE A 7 -19.08 52.15 -35.60
CA ILE A 7 -17.98 52.52 -34.69
C ILE A 7 -18.52 52.82 -33.29
N TRP A 8 -19.73 53.35 -33.19
CA TRP A 8 -20.37 53.63 -31.88
C TRP A 8 -20.91 52.40 -31.21
N ALA A 9 -21.41 51.41 -31.97
CA ALA A 9 -21.86 50.11 -31.41
C ALA A 9 -20.68 49.29 -30.84
N GLY A 10 -19.52 49.28 -31.52
CA GLY A 10 -18.32 48.61 -31.02
C GLY A 10 -17.72 49.24 -29.77
N ARG A 11 -17.78 50.57 -29.63
CA ARG A 11 -17.32 51.27 -28.42
C ARG A 11 -18.27 51.11 -27.22
N ALA A 12 -19.57 51.01 -27.43
CA ALA A 12 -20.57 50.71 -26.39
C ALA A 12 -20.45 49.28 -25.89
N LEU A 13 -20.17 48.28 -26.76
CA LEU A 13 -19.92 46.89 -26.39
C LEU A 13 -18.59 46.70 -25.62
N LEU A 14 -17.53 47.45 -25.98
CA LEU A 14 -16.26 47.43 -25.26
C LEU A 14 -16.38 48.11 -23.90
N ALA A 15 -17.15 49.19 -23.77
CA ALA A 15 -17.42 49.82 -22.48
C ALA A 15 -18.30 48.93 -21.58
N ALA A 16 -19.29 48.22 -22.12
CA ALA A 16 -20.11 47.28 -21.35
C ALA A 16 -19.29 46.04 -20.90
N PHE A 17 -18.32 45.58 -21.71
CA PHE A 17 -17.41 44.49 -21.37
C PHE A 17 -16.38 44.91 -20.29
N LEU A 18 -15.91 46.18 -20.34
CA LEU A 18 -15.04 46.74 -19.32
C LEU A 18 -15.79 47.02 -18.00
N LEU A 19 -17.07 47.42 -18.02
CA LEU A 19 -17.90 47.57 -16.82
C LEU A 19 -18.27 46.26 -16.18
N SER A 20 -18.37 45.13 -16.90
CA SER A 20 -18.60 43.80 -16.33
C SER A 20 -17.36 43.27 -15.61
N PHE A 21 -16.16 43.73 -15.91
CA PHE A 21 -14.92 43.42 -15.18
C PHE A 21 -14.70 44.23 -13.92
N LEU A 22 -15.44 45.33 -13.75
CA LEU A 22 -15.39 46.21 -12.56
C LEU A 22 -16.44 45.85 -11.48
N MET A 23 -17.29 44.88 -11.70
CA MET A 23 -17.99 44.22 -10.60
C MET A 23 -16.95 43.40 -9.82
N GLY A 24 -16.16 44.04 -9.02
CA GLY A 24 -15.33 43.42 -8.01
C GLY A 24 -16.24 42.46 -7.25
N SER A 25 -15.92 41.18 -7.32
CA SER A 25 -16.57 40.13 -6.55
C SER A 25 -16.52 40.60 -5.09
N ALA A 26 -17.61 41.18 -4.59
CA ALA A 26 -17.79 41.32 -3.14
C ALA A 26 -17.60 39.91 -2.62
N GLN A 27 -16.46 39.65 -2.00
CA GLN A 27 -16.15 38.33 -1.41
C GLN A 27 -17.27 38.06 -0.41
N GLN A 28 -18.20 37.17 -0.78
CA GLN A 28 -19.25 36.77 0.15
C GLN A 28 -18.59 36.15 1.37
N PRO A 29 -19.02 36.53 2.57
CA PRO A 29 -18.47 35.97 3.78
C PRO A 29 -18.63 34.44 3.77
N VAL A 30 -17.59 33.74 4.17
CA VAL A 30 -17.54 32.29 4.14
C VAL A 30 -18.20 31.75 5.42
N SER A 31 -19.25 30.93 5.24
CA SER A 31 -19.93 30.26 6.36
C SER A 31 -19.13 29.06 6.88
N LEU A 32 -19.40 28.63 8.10
CA LEU A 32 -18.83 27.43 8.70
C LEU A 32 -19.07 26.19 7.83
N ASP A 33 -20.28 26.03 7.30
CA ASP A 33 -20.60 24.88 6.43
C ASP A 33 -19.84 24.93 5.11
N SER A 34 -19.62 26.11 4.54
CA SER A 34 -18.77 26.28 3.36
C SER A 34 -17.32 25.87 3.64
N CYS A 35 -16.78 26.24 4.82
CA CYS A 35 -15.45 25.81 5.26
C CYS A 35 -15.35 24.30 5.40
N ARG A 36 -16.34 23.65 6.03
CA ARG A 36 -16.42 22.18 6.15
C ARG A 36 -16.44 21.49 4.78
N GLN A 37 -17.26 21.97 3.85
CA GLN A 37 -17.34 21.42 2.50
C GLN A 37 -16.01 21.56 1.74
N MET A 38 -15.37 22.73 1.82
CA MET A 38 -14.06 22.95 1.21
C MET A 38 -13.00 22.04 1.83
N ALA A 39 -12.96 21.91 3.15
CA ALA A 39 -12.04 21.03 3.85
C ALA A 39 -12.24 19.58 3.41
N LEU A 40 -13.47 19.05 3.41
CA LEU A 40 -13.78 17.70 2.98
C LEU A 40 -13.40 17.44 1.50
N LYS A 41 -13.57 18.44 0.64
CA LYS A 41 -13.26 18.30 -0.79
C LYS A 41 -11.76 18.35 -1.09
N ASN A 42 -11.03 19.22 -0.39
CA ASN A 42 -9.67 19.62 -0.76
C ASN A 42 -8.60 19.05 0.18
N ASN A 43 -8.96 18.59 1.37
CA ASN A 43 -7.98 18.16 2.38
C ASN A 43 -7.21 16.93 1.91
N LYS A 44 -5.88 17.04 1.95
CA LYS A 44 -4.97 15.97 1.52
C LYS A 44 -5.02 14.74 2.44
N GLN A 45 -5.28 14.92 3.72
CA GLN A 45 -5.40 13.82 4.70
C GLN A 45 -6.58 12.90 4.36
N LEU A 46 -7.73 13.50 3.98
CA LEU A 46 -8.89 12.72 3.56
C LEU A 46 -8.63 11.96 2.26
N ARG A 47 -7.98 12.59 1.28
CA ARG A 47 -7.56 11.92 0.03
C ARG A 47 -6.60 10.75 0.30
N ILE A 48 -5.66 10.92 1.24
CA ILE A 48 -4.78 9.81 1.69
C ILE A 48 -5.59 8.68 2.29
N ALA A 49 -6.59 8.97 3.11
CA ALA A 49 -7.46 7.95 3.70
C ALA A 49 -8.30 7.23 2.63
N GLU A 50 -8.80 7.94 1.62
CA GLU A 50 -9.51 7.36 0.47
C GLU A 50 -8.63 6.41 -0.35
N GLU A 51 -7.39 6.81 -0.64
CA GLU A 51 -6.44 5.93 -1.35
C GLU A 51 -6.08 4.69 -0.52
N LYS A 52 -5.98 4.80 0.82
CA LYS A 52 -5.82 3.64 1.70
C LYS A 52 -7.00 2.66 1.60
N VAL A 53 -8.24 3.17 1.50
CA VAL A 53 -9.43 2.33 1.29
C VAL A 53 -9.35 1.61 -0.06
N LYS A 54 -9.00 2.32 -1.14
CA LYS A 54 -8.80 1.72 -2.47
C LYS A 54 -7.72 0.65 -2.44
N GLY A 55 -6.57 0.93 -1.81
CA GLY A 55 -5.47 -0.01 -1.63
C GLY A 55 -5.90 -1.29 -0.89
N ALA A 56 -6.65 -1.14 0.21
CA ALA A 56 -7.21 -2.27 0.94
C ALA A 56 -8.20 -3.09 0.08
N GLY A 57 -9.02 -2.43 -0.74
CA GLY A 57 -9.92 -3.07 -1.70
C GLY A 57 -9.16 -3.89 -2.76
N TYR A 58 -8.05 -3.37 -3.29
CA TYR A 58 -7.19 -4.14 -4.21
C TYR A 58 -6.49 -5.30 -3.52
N THR A 59 -6.03 -5.13 -2.29
CA THR A 59 -5.45 -6.22 -1.48
C THR A 59 -6.47 -7.35 -1.27
N LYS A 60 -7.73 -7.02 -1.00
CA LYS A 60 -8.83 -8.01 -0.90
C LYS A 60 -9.07 -8.73 -2.24
N LYS A 61 -9.05 -8.01 -3.37
CA LYS A 61 -9.17 -8.62 -4.70
C LYS A 61 -7.99 -9.55 -4.99
N SER A 62 -6.77 -9.14 -4.65
CA SER A 62 -5.56 -9.96 -4.77
C SER A 62 -5.65 -11.24 -3.92
N ALA A 63 -6.11 -11.13 -2.67
CA ALA A 63 -6.30 -12.31 -1.80
C ALA A 63 -7.31 -13.31 -2.38
N ARG A 64 -8.35 -12.85 -3.08
CA ARG A 64 -9.28 -13.73 -3.81
C ARG A 64 -8.61 -14.46 -4.98
N GLY A 65 -7.64 -13.83 -5.63
CA GLY A 65 -6.85 -14.45 -6.69
C GLY A 65 -6.16 -15.74 -6.26
N ALA A 66 -5.83 -15.89 -4.98
CA ALA A 66 -5.21 -17.09 -4.43
C ALA A 66 -6.08 -18.36 -4.48
N TYR A 67 -7.38 -18.25 -4.80
CA TYR A 67 -8.26 -19.41 -5.05
C TYR A 67 -8.12 -19.97 -6.47
N PHE A 68 -7.61 -19.20 -7.41
CA PHE A 68 -7.50 -19.57 -8.82
C PHE A 68 -6.13 -20.15 -9.14
N PRO A 69 -6.00 -20.87 -10.26
CA PRO A 69 -4.71 -21.39 -10.70
C PRO A 69 -3.76 -20.25 -11.05
N GLY A 70 -2.52 -20.38 -10.58
CA GLY A 70 -1.40 -19.57 -11.06
C GLY A 70 -0.74 -20.25 -12.24
N ILE A 71 -0.30 -19.47 -13.24
CA ILE A 71 0.50 -19.93 -14.37
C ILE A 71 1.78 -19.10 -14.38
N ASP A 72 2.90 -19.77 -14.25
CA ASP A 72 4.22 -19.16 -14.23
C ASP A 72 5.09 -19.72 -15.37
N PHE A 73 5.90 -18.89 -15.99
CA PHE A 73 6.92 -19.27 -16.93
C PHE A 73 8.30 -18.95 -16.37
N THR A 74 9.19 -19.94 -16.39
CA THR A 74 10.59 -19.78 -16.03
C THR A 74 11.46 -20.19 -17.20
N GLY A 75 12.27 -19.27 -17.72
CA GLY A 75 13.25 -19.55 -18.77
C GLY A 75 14.66 -19.44 -18.24
N SER A 76 15.57 -20.30 -18.70
CA SER A 76 16.99 -20.24 -18.38
C SER A 76 17.84 -20.51 -19.61
N TYR A 77 18.99 -19.85 -19.65
CA TYR A 77 20.08 -20.14 -20.56
C TYR A 77 21.34 -20.40 -19.75
N MET A 78 22.05 -21.48 -20.08
CA MET A 78 23.33 -21.80 -19.46
C MET A 78 24.36 -22.11 -20.54
N TYR A 79 25.55 -21.58 -20.39
CA TYR A 79 26.71 -21.95 -21.15
C TYR A 79 27.61 -22.89 -20.32
N ASN A 80 27.88 -24.07 -20.82
CA ASN A 80 28.77 -25.06 -20.20
C ASN A 80 30.10 -25.10 -20.94
N GLN A 81 31.18 -25.20 -20.22
CA GLN A 81 32.52 -25.25 -20.79
C GLN A 81 32.85 -26.59 -21.47
N LYS A 82 32.12 -27.68 -21.11
CA LYS A 82 32.42 -29.05 -21.58
C LYS A 82 31.16 -29.73 -22.08
N SER A 83 31.34 -30.57 -23.12
CA SER A 83 30.35 -31.55 -23.55
C SER A 83 30.21 -32.68 -22.53
N ILE A 84 29.06 -33.35 -22.55
CA ILE A 84 28.84 -34.60 -21.77
C ILE A 84 29.21 -35.77 -22.62
N SER A 85 30.13 -36.63 -22.16
CA SER A 85 30.42 -37.94 -22.77
C SER A 85 30.01 -39.06 -21.82
N LEU A 86 29.24 -40.02 -22.31
CA LEU A 86 28.86 -41.23 -21.55
C LEU A 86 29.96 -42.32 -21.56
N LEU A 87 30.93 -42.22 -22.48
CA LEU A 87 32.05 -43.12 -22.57
C LEU A 87 33.36 -42.37 -22.32
N GLU A 88 34.24 -42.95 -21.52
CA GLU A 88 35.59 -42.37 -21.27
C GLU A 88 36.55 -42.63 -22.48
N SER A 89 36.38 -43.79 -23.18
CA SER A 89 37.15 -44.18 -24.33
C SER A 89 36.30 -45.06 -25.26
N ASP A 90 36.81 -45.32 -26.46
CA ASP A 90 36.20 -46.29 -27.39
C ASP A 90 36.00 -47.62 -26.70
N GLN A 91 34.82 -48.20 -26.89
CA GLN A 91 34.45 -49.50 -26.34
C GLN A 91 34.44 -50.56 -27.45
N TYR A 92 34.94 -51.73 -27.13
CA TYR A 92 34.96 -52.86 -28.03
C TYR A 92 34.05 -53.96 -27.49
N LEU A 93 32.94 -54.24 -28.18
CA LEU A 93 31.97 -55.24 -27.76
C LEU A 93 32.13 -56.54 -28.65
N PRO A 94 32.14 -57.70 -28.01
CA PRO A 94 32.11 -58.95 -28.78
C PRO A 94 30.84 -59.04 -29.64
N THR A 95 31.04 -59.38 -30.91
CA THR A 95 29.89 -59.62 -31.82
C THR A 95 29.31 -60.98 -31.63
N LYS A 96 28.00 -61.13 -31.94
CA LYS A 96 27.30 -62.40 -32.00
C LYS A 96 26.83 -62.66 -33.44
N THR A 97 26.91 -63.91 -33.89
CA THR A 97 26.30 -64.37 -35.16
C THR A 97 25.16 -65.35 -34.84
N PHE A 98 24.10 -65.28 -35.62
CA PHE A 98 22.97 -66.18 -35.46
C PHE A 98 23.36 -67.52 -36.02
N ASP A 99 23.38 -68.56 -35.19
CA ASP A 99 23.65 -69.94 -35.57
C ASP A 99 22.34 -70.66 -36.03
N LEU A 100 22.22 -70.93 -37.29
CA LEU A 100 21.04 -71.56 -37.87
C LEU A 100 20.80 -73.01 -37.34
N ALA A 101 21.85 -73.70 -36.87
CA ALA A 101 21.72 -75.04 -36.36
C ALA A 101 21.13 -75.09 -34.93
N SER A 102 21.53 -74.20 -34.09
CA SER A 102 21.01 -74.07 -32.71
C SER A 102 19.91 -73.05 -32.55
N GLN A 103 19.58 -72.20 -33.56
CA GLN A 103 18.62 -71.08 -33.55
C GLN A 103 18.91 -70.06 -32.46
N GLU A 104 20.16 -69.89 -32.06
CA GLU A 104 20.59 -68.95 -31.02
C GLU A 104 21.70 -68.03 -31.52
N TYR A 105 21.83 -66.83 -30.87
CA TYR A 105 22.95 -65.96 -31.11
C TYR A 105 24.17 -66.37 -30.28
N LYS A 106 25.23 -66.84 -30.97
CA LYS A 106 26.51 -67.27 -30.37
C LYS A 106 27.56 -66.18 -30.52
N TYR A 107 28.38 -66.00 -29.50
CA TYR A 107 29.54 -65.12 -29.59
C TYR A 107 30.53 -65.60 -30.60
N ASN A 108 31.02 -64.66 -31.43
CA ASN A 108 32.12 -64.96 -32.36
C ASN A 108 33.42 -65.05 -31.55
N VAL A 109 33.91 -66.25 -31.32
CA VAL A 109 35.11 -66.57 -30.54
C VAL A 109 36.20 -67.20 -31.35
N VAL A 110 37.46 -66.95 -30.98
CA VAL A 110 38.59 -67.67 -31.60
C VAL A 110 38.58 -69.12 -31.10
N THR A 111 38.51 -70.03 -32.02
CA THR A 111 38.56 -71.51 -31.72
C THR A 111 39.90 -72.11 -32.06
N ASN A 112 40.35 -73.09 -31.27
CA ASN A 112 41.54 -73.89 -31.56
C ASN A 112 41.27 -74.77 -32.79
N PRO A 113 42.06 -74.63 -33.86
CA PRO A 113 41.80 -75.45 -35.09
C PRO A 113 41.88 -76.95 -34.88
N ALA A 114 42.63 -77.41 -33.87
CA ALA A 114 42.84 -78.84 -33.62
C ALA A 114 41.72 -79.44 -32.75
N THR A 115 41.10 -78.66 -31.87
CA THR A 115 40.12 -79.21 -30.92
C THR A 115 38.71 -78.60 -31.08
N GLY A 116 38.55 -77.53 -31.89
CA GLY A 116 37.27 -76.88 -32.11
C GLY A 116 36.76 -76.09 -30.88
N GLN A 117 37.52 -76.03 -29.77
CA GLN A 117 37.11 -75.37 -28.55
C GLN A 117 37.50 -73.88 -28.51
N PRO A 118 36.75 -73.02 -27.85
CA PRO A 118 37.11 -71.60 -27.68
C PRO A 118 38.44 -71.44 -26.94
N ILE A 119 39.33 -70.57 -27.46
CA ILE A 119 40.55 -70.20 -26.77
C ILE A 119 40.17 -69.19 -25.66
N LEU A 120 40.60 -69.47 -24.44
CA LEU A 120 40.33 -68.68 -23.28
C LEU A 120 41.54 -67.80 -22.91
N ASN A 121 41.27 -66.55 -22.54
CA ASN A 121 42.19 -65.62 -21.82
C ASN A 121 41.63 -65.28 -20.45
N ASN A 122 42.35 -65.63 -19.39
CA ASN A 122 41.86 -65.49 -18.01
C ASN A 122 40.46 -66.07 -17.77
N GLY A 123 40.16 -67.25 -18.40
CA GLY A 123 38.90 -67.97 -18.26
C GLY A 123 37.73 -67.39 -19.11
N GLN A 124 38.00 -66.37 -19.92
CA GLN A 124 37.00 -65.74 -20.82
C GLN A 124 37.31 -66.09 -22.29
N PRO A 125 36.33 -66.40 -23.13
CA PRO A 125 36.55 -66.65 -24.56
C PRO A 125 37.09 -65.41 -25.26
N ILE A 126 38.14 -65.55 -26.08
CA ILE A 126 38.67 -64.47 -26.89
C ILE A 126 37.70 -64.14 -28.03
N PRO A 127 37.14 -62.93 -28.18
CA PRO A 127 36.29 -62.63 -29.33
C PRO A 127 37.10 -62.59 -30.62
N SER A 128 36.58 -63.27 -31.67
CA SER A 128 37.20 -63.26 -33.00
C SER A 128 36.89 -62.03 -33.81
N THR A 129 35.74 -61.38 -33.48
CA THR A 129 35.31 -60.12 -34.08
C THR A 129 34.71 -59.24 -32.98
N VAL A 130 35.06 -57.93 -33.00
CA VAL A 130 34.55 -56.93 -32.11
C VAL A 130 33.93 -55.77 -32.90
N ALA A 131 32.82 -55.26 -32.42
CA ALA A 131 32.25 -54.02 -32.90
C ALA A 131 32.81 -52.88 -32.07
N MET A 132 33.46 -51.87 -32.68
CA MET A 132 33.92 -50.71 -32.05
C MET A 132 32.74 -49.76 -31.89
N ILE A 133 32.55 -49.25 -30.68
CA ILE A 133 31.62 -48.17 -30.35
C ILE A 133 32.50 -46.95 -30.05
N PRO A 134 32.59 -45.98 -30.96
CA PRO A 134 33.41 -44.82 -30.77
C PRO A 134 32.84 -43.94 -29.66
N LYS A 135 33.73 -43.35 -28.85
CA LYS A 135 33.36 -42.44 -27.77
C LYS A 135 32.49 -41.28 -28.28
N GLU A 136 32.80 -40.74 -29.46
CA GLU A 136 32.13 -39.59 -30.09
C GLU A 136 30.65 -39.91 -30.38
N ALA A 137 30.27 -41.18 -30.56
CA ALA A 137 28.86 -41.55 -30.76
C ALA A 137 27.99 -41.32 -29.51
N PHE A 138 28.61 -41.14 -28.35
CA PHE A 138 27.98 -40.89 -27.04
C PHE A 138 28.44 -39.60 -26.42
N GLU A 139 28.99 -38.67 -27.21
CA GLU A 139 29.30 -37.32 -26.84
C GLU A 139 28.15 -36.39 -27.25
N PHE A 140 27.63 -35.63 -26.27
CA PHE A 140 26.50 -34.71 -26.44
C PHE A 140 26.97 -33.28 -26.26
N ASP A 141 26.72 -32.46 -27.26
CA ASP A 141 26.99 -31.02 -27.17
C ASP A 141 25.95 -30.34 -26.29
N VAL A 142 26.39 -29.97 -25.08
CA VAL A 142 25.61 -29.21 -24.09
C VAL A 142 26.23 -27.88 -23.78
N HIS A 143 27.06 -27.31 -24.70
CA HIS A 143 27.65 -25.98 -24.45
C HIS A 143 26.59 -24.91 -24.25
N ASN A 144 25.53 -24.94 -25.05
CA ASN A 144 24.44 -23.98 -24.96
C ASN A 144 23.15 -24.71 -24.58
N VAL A 145 22.70 -24.50 -23.35
CA VAL A 145 21.45 -25.09 -22.85
C VAL A 145 20.39 -24.04 -22.68
N TYR A 146 19.32 -24.17 -23.41
CA TYR A 146 18.10 -23.39 -23.26
C TYR A 146 17.04 -24.24 -22.59
N ALA A 147 16.43 -23.74 -21.50
CA ALA A 147 15.35 -24.46 -20.84
C ALA A 147 14.19 -23.54 -20.54
N GLY A 148 12.99 -23.99 -20.76
CA GLY A 148 11.76 -23.31 -20.42
C GLY A 148 10.82 -24.22 -19.66
N LEU A 149 10.16 -23.68 -18.64
CA LEU A 149 9.20 -24.39 -17.79
C LEU A 149 7.96 -23.53 -17.62
N VAL A 150 6.82 -23.99 -18.10
CA VAL A 150 5.50 -23.48 -17.78
C VAL A 150 4.94 -24.31 -16.64
N THR A 151 4.58 -23.66 -15.53
CA THR A 151 3.99 -24.34 -14.36
C THR A 151 2.60 -23.78 -14.10
N LEU A 152 1.59 -24.65 -14.08
CA LEU A 152 0.25 -24.35 -13.59
C LEU A 152 0.09 -24.95 -12.21
N THR A 153 -0.28 -24.10 -11.21
CA THR A 153 -0.52 -24.57 -9.84
C THR A 153 -1.92 -24.17 -9.39
N GLN A 154 -2.78 -25.14 -9.12
CA GLN A 154 -4.11 -24.93 -8.57
C GLN A 154 -4.16 -25.41 -7.11
N PRO A 155 -4.28 -24.50 -6.12
CA PRO A 155 -4.51 -24.91 -4.74
C PRO A 155 -5.88 -25.63 -4.60
N ILE A 156 -5.89 -26.82 -4.03
CA ILE A 156 -7.11 -27.58 -3.71
C ILE A 156 -7.41 -27.39 -2.22
N PHE A 157 -6.41 -27.62 -1.38
CA PHE A 157 -6.54 -27.45 0.07
C PHE A 157 -5.24 -26.89 0.65
N MET A 158 -5.33 -25.80 1.34
CA MET A 158 -4.17 -25.08 1.92
C MET A 158 -4.29 -24.94 3.45
N GLY A 159 -4.90 -25.92 4.12
CA GLY A 159 -5.09 -25.87 5.57
C GLY A 159 -5.93 -24.68 6.05
N GLY A 160 -6.80 -24.12 5.20
CA GLY A 160 -7.57 -22.91 5.52
C GLY A 160 -6.81 -21.59 5.33
N LYS A 161 -5.55 -21.61 4.86
CA LYS A 161 -4.70 -20.43 4.67
C LYS A 161 -5.35 -19.38 3.78
N ILE A 162 -5.85 -19.79 2.59
CA ILE A 162 -6.46 -18.88 1.62
C ILE A 162 -7.71 -18.22 2.20
N LYS A 163 -8.55 -18.98 2.92
CA LYS A 163 -9.72 -18.44 3.59
C LYS A 163 -9.32 -17.42 4.67
N ALA A 164 -8.34 -17.74 5.52
CA ALA A 164 -7.87 -16.83 6.56
C ALA A 164 -7.32 -15.52 5.98
N LEU A 165 -6.53 -15.59 4.89
CA LEU A 165 -6.00 -14.41 4.20
C LEU A 165 -7.13 -13.54 3.59
N ASN A 166 -8.15 -14.17 2.99
CA ASN A 166 -9.31 -13.46 2.45
C ASN A 166 -10.13 -12.78 3.55
N ASP A 167 -10.33 -13.46 4.68
CA ASP A 167 -11.02 -12.88 5.84
C ASP A 167 -10.24 -11.69 6.42
N ILE A 168 -8.90 -11.82 6.57
CA ILE A 168 -8.02 -10.73 7.00
C ILE A 168 -8.13 -9.54 6.06
N ALA A 169 -8.00 -9.74 4.75
CA ALA A 169 -8.11 -8.68 3.76
C ALA A 169 -9.51 -8.03 3.75
N GLY A 170 -10.57 -8.82 3.96
CA GLY A 170 -11.93 -8.30 4.09
C GLY A 170 -12.14 -7.43 5.32
N TYR A 171 -11.57 -7.80 6.47
CA TYR A 171 -11.62 -6.97 7.68
C TYR A 171 -10.68 -5.76 7.58
N ALA A 172 -9.53 -5.89 6.92
CA ALA A 172 -8.63 -4.77 6.66
C ALA A 172 -9.26 -3.68 5.79
N GLU A 173 -10.05 -4.05 4.78
CA GLU A 173 -10.85 -3.10 3.99
C GLU A 173 -11.87 -2.36 4.88
N LYS A 174 -12.62 -3.09 5.72
CA LYS A 174 -13.59 -2.49 6.66
C LYS A 174 -12.91 -1.58 7.67
N LEU A 175 -11.74 -1.96 8.15
CA LEU A 175 -10.90 -1.13 9.04
C LEU A 175 -10.49 0.17 8.35
N ALA A 176 -10.00 0.09 7.11
CA ALA A 176 -9.62 1.28 6.33
C ALA A 176 -10.81 2.22 6.10
N VAL A 177 -12.01 1.70 5.82
CA VAL A 177 -13.24 2.49 5.70
C VAL A 177 -13.58 3.18 7.02
N SER A 178 -13.50 2.46 8.15
CA SER A 178 -13.77 3.03 9.47
C SER A 178 -12.77 4.13 9.82
N GLN A 179 -11.48 3.92 9.54
CA GLN A 179 -10.43 4.93 9.72
C GLN A 179 -10.62 6.16 8.81
N LYS A 180 -11.07 5.97 7.56
CA LYS A 180 -11.44 7.08 6.67
C LYS A 180 -12.58 7.91 7.27
N ASN A 181 -13.60 7.26 7.82
CA ASN A 181 -14.73 7.96 8.45
C ASN A 181 -14.32 8.68 9.75
N THR A 182 -13.35 8.14 10.51
CA THR A 182 -12.74 8.84 11.64
C THR A 182 -11.99 10.09 11.17
N ALA A 183 -11.15 9.97 10.13
CA ALA A 183 -10.42 11.10 9.57
C ALA A 183 -11.36 12.21 9.04
N GLU A 184 -12.48 11.84 8.43
CA GLU A 184 -13.50 12.79 7.98
C GLU A 184 -14.09 13.61 9.14
N LYS A 185 -14.45 12.94 10.24
CA LYS A 185 -14.96 13.62 11.45
C LYS A 185 -13.90 14.51 12.11
N GLU A 186 -12.66 14.04 12.13
CA GLU A 186 -11.53 14.81 12.67
C GLU A 186 -11.28 16.09 11.87
N ILE A 187 -11.36 16.02 10.53
CA ILE A 187 -11.21 17.20 9.66
C ILE A 187 -12.35 18.20 9.91
N ILE A 188 -13.59 17.72 10.08
CA ILE A 188 -14.72 18.60 10.43
C ILE A 188 -14.46 19.29 11.76
N TYR A 189 -14.04 18.56 12.79
CA TYR A 189 -13.73 19.09 14.10
C TYR A 189 -12.62 20.15 14.05
N GLN A 190 -11.52 19.84 13.37
CA GLN A 190 -10.40 20.79 13.18
C GLN A 190 -10.81 22.04 12.40
N THR A 191 -11.72 21.87 11.42
CA THR A 191 -12.27 23.02 10.67
C THR A 191 -13.09 23.91 11.58
N ASP A 192 -13.96 23.34 12.41
CA ASP A 192 -14.79 24.07 13.36
C ASP A 192 -13.94 24.81 14.39
N GLU A 193 -12.94 24.14 14.95
CA GLU A 193 -12.00 24.73 15.90
C GLU A 193 -11.24 25.92 15.27
N ALA A 194 -10.68 25.74 14.07
CA ALA A 194 -9.96 26.81 13.38
C ALA A 194 -10.87 27.99 12.99
N TYR A 195 -12.10 27.70 12.56
CA TYR A 195 -13.09 28.73 12.25
C TYR A 195 -13.42 29.60 13.46
N TRP A 196 -13.81 29.00 14.58
CA TRP A 196 -14.15 29.71 15.80
C TRP A 196 -12.94 30.37 16.46
N GLN A 197 -11.74 29.87 16.25
CA GLN A 197 -10.50 30.52 16.66
C GLN A 197 -10.31 31.84 15.92
N VAL A 198 -10.56 31.89 14.60
CA VAL A 198 -10.52 33.17 13.83
C VAL A 198 -11.56 34.13 14.34
N VAL A 199 -12.82 33.69 14.49
CA VAL A 199 -13.91 34.54 15.02
C VAL A 199 -13.55 35.12 16.40
N SER A 200 -13.06 34.26 17.30
CA SER A 200 -12.61 34.71 18.65
C SER A 200 -11.50 35.77 18.61
N LEU A 201 -10.52 35.58 17.70
CA LEU A 201 -9.40 36.54 17.57
C LEU A 201 -9.84 37.84 16.94
N VAL A 202 -10.82 37.87 16.05
CA VAL A 202 -11.42 39.12 15.53
C VAL A 202 -12.05 39.92 16.65
N HIS A 203 -12.82 39.28 17.53
CA HIS A 203 -13.40 39.97 18.69
C HIS A 203 -12.36 40.43 19.71
N LYS A 204 -11.34 39.60 19.97
CA LYS A 204 -10.21 40.02 20.83
C LYS A 204 -9.45 41.22 20.25
N ARG A 205 -9.31 41.29 18.93
CA ARG A 205 -8.70 42.41 18.22
C ARG A 205 -9.52 43.71 18.46
N LYS A 206 -10.85 43.65 18.22
CA LYS A 206 -11.74 44.82 18.48
C LYS A 206 -11.64 45.31 19.92
N LEU A 207 -11.59 44.38 20.90
CA LEU A 207 -11.42 44.70 22.29
C LEU A 207 -10.05 45.38 22.58
N ALA A 208 -8.97 44.81 22.05
CA ALA A 208 -7.61 45.33 22.21
C ALA A 208 -7.45 46.72 21.55
N GLU A 209 -8.05 46.96 20.40
CA GLU A 209 -8.12 48.26 19.73
C GLU A 209 -8.83 49.31 20.60
N SER A 210 -10.04 48.96 21.11
CA SER A 210 -10.82 49.85 21.97
C SER A 210 -10.08 50.18 23.26
N TYR A 211 -9.42 49.18 23.87
CA TYR A 211 -8.64 49.37 25.09
C TYR A 211 -7.39 50.24 24.85
N THR A 212 -6.70 50.05 23.73
CA THR A 212 -5.55 50.86 23.34
C THR A 212 -5.97 52.31 23.08
N ALA A 213 -7.10 52.56 22.40
CA ALA A 213 -7.64 53.89 22.16
C ALA A 213 -8.05 54.60 23.46
N LEU A 214 -8.63 53.85 24.42
CA LEU A 214 -8.94 54.37 25.75
C LEU A 214 -7.67 54.84 26.49
N LEU A 215 -6.63 54.01 26.52
CA LEU A 215 -5.36 54.33 27.18
C LEU A 215 -4.60 55.45 26.47
N ASP A 216 -4.70 55.57 25.15
CA ASP A 216 -4.13 56.69 24.40
C ASP A 216 -4.80 57.99 24.78
N THR A 217 -6.13 58.02 24.89
CA THR A 217 -6.90 59.13 25.32
C THR A 217 -6.54 59.50 26.76
N LEU A 218 -6.47 58.52 27.66
CA LEU A 218 -6.06 58.78 29.07
C LEU A 218 -4.63 59.29 29.14
N ASN A 219 -3.71 58.81 28.35
CA ASN A 219 -2.32 59.29 28.32
C ASN A 219 -2.27 60.77 27.91
N ARG A 220 -3.03 61.17 26.88
CA ARG A 220 -3.12 62.61 26.52
C ARG A 220 -3.65 63.49 27.65
N HIS A 221 -4.75 63.08 28.27
CA HIS A 221 -5.33 63.89 29.40
C HIS A 221 -4.35 63.98 30.57
N VAL A 222 -3.63 62.90 30.93
CA VAL A 222 -2.64 62.96 32.01
C VAL A 222 -1.46 63.84 31.64
N GLN A 223 -1.00 63.85 30.37
CA GLN A 223 0.04 64.79 29.93
C GLN A 223 -0.42 66.27 30.04
N GLU A 224 -1.67 66.57 29.70
CA GLU A 224 -2.28 67.90 29.91
C GLU A 224 -2.34 68.29 31.40
N MET A 225 -2.75 67.35 32.26
CA MET A 225 -2.77 67.56 33.72
C MET A 225 -1.36 67.75 34.30
N ILE A 226 -0.34 67.17 33.77
CA ILE A 226 1.06 67.38 34.17
C ILE A 226 1.50 68.81 33.77
N ALA A 227 1.15 69.23 32.56
CA ALA A 227 1.48 70.55 32.06
C ALA A 227 0.84 71.68 32.94
N GLU A 228 -0.37 71.43 33.46
CA GLU A 228 -1.08 72.32 34.36
C GLU A 228 -0.68 72.12 35.83
N GLY A 229 0.26 71.25 36.16
CA GLY A 229 0.75 71.00 37.52
C GLY A 229 -0.20 70.20 38.43
N VAL A 230 -1.25 69.58 37.89
CA VAL A 230 -2.30 68.84 38.63
C VAL A 230 -1.96 67.35 38.79
N ALA A 231 -1.05 66.77 37.94
CA ALA A 231 -0.58 65.41 38.01
C ALA A 231 0.96 65.33 38.04
N THR A 232 1.51 64.17 38.49
CA THR A 232 2.95 63.96 38.60
C THR A 232 3.52 63.34 37.37
N GLN A 233 4.83 63.47 37.13
CA GLN A 233 5.57 62.73 36.07
C GLN A 233 5.46 61.20 36.25
N SER A 234 5.38 60.72 37.50
CA SER A 234 5.17 59.31 37.82
C SER A 234 3.83 58.75 37.31
N ASP A 235 2.75 59.59 37.42
CA ASP A 235 1.43 59.24 36.93
C ASP A 235 1.47 59.08 35.39
N GLY A 236 2.14 60.00 34.68
CA GLY A 236 2.33 59.96 33.24
C GLY A 236 3.09 58.72 32.79
N LEU A 237 4.20 58.37 33.46
CA LEU A 237 4.95 57.19 33.18
C LEU A 237 4.14 55.90 33.39
N THR A 238 3.31 55.85 34.44
CA THR A 238 2.43 54.72 34.75
C THR A 238 1.43 54.47 33.61
N VAL A 239 0.81 55.51 33.08
CA VAL A 239 -0.13 55.40 31.96
C VAL A 239 0.59 55.03 30.66
N ALA A 240 1.76 55.64 30.40
CA ALA A 240 2.56 55.33 29.22
C ALA A 240 3.00 53.85 29.18
N VAL A 241 3.40 53.25 30.32
CA VAL A 241 3.71 51.82 30.42
C VAL A 241 2.48 50.98 30.13
N LYS A 242 1.29 51.34 30.63
CA LYS A 242 0.04 50.60 30.34
C LYS A 242 -0.34 50.70 28.85
N LEU A 243 -0.18 51.88 28.24
CA LEU A 243 -0.44 52.08 26.82
C LEU A 243 0.48 51.22 25.96
N ASN A 244 1.78 51.19 26.25
CA ASN A 244 2.75 50.38 25.56
C ASN A 244 2.41 48.86 25.69
N ALA A 245 2.04 48.39 26.89
CA ALA A 245 1.59 47.01 27.11
C ALA A 245 0.32 46.67 26.29
N ALA A 246 -0.63 47.61 26.16
CA ALA A 246 -1.81 47.42 25.32
C ALA A 246 -1.47 47.37 23.84
N GLN A 247 -0.57 48.24 23.36
CA GLN A 247 -0.08 48.21 21.96
C GLN A 247 0.63 46.87 21.62
N ILE A 248 1.47 46.37 22.53
CA ILE A 248 2.12 45.04 22.38
C ILE A 248 1.07 43.94 22.32
N THR A 249 0.02 44.03 23.15
CA THR A 249 -1.07 43.05 23.15
C THR A 249 -1.85 43.07 21.84
N LEU A 250 -2.16 44.25 21.31
CA LEU A 250 -2.81 44.42 20.01
C LEU A 250 -1.97 43.80 18.90
N ALA A 251 -0.66 44.09 18.85
CA ALA A 251 0.25 43.50 17.86
C ALA A 251 0.30 41.98 17.95
N LYS A 252 0.28 41.39 19.16
CA LYS A 252 0.20 39.93 19.35
C LYS A 252 -1.10 39.35 18.83
N VAL A 253 -2.23 40.02 19.04
CA VAL A 253 -3.53 39.56 18.54
C VAL A 253 -3.60 39.65 17.02
N ASP A 254 -3.06 40.71 16.41
CA ASP A 254 -2.99 40.87 14.95
C ASP A 254 -2.19 39.74 14.31
N ASN A 255 -1.02 39.42 14.86
CA ASN A 255 -0.21 38.29 14.41
C ASN A 255 -0.93 36.94 14.59
N GLY A 256 -1.58 36.76 15.75
CA GLY A 256 -2.38 35.55 16.03
C GLY A 256 -3.53 35.38 15.05
N LEU A 257 -4.23 36.45 14.71
CA LEU A 257 -5.32 36.46 13.74
C LEU A 257 -4.82 36.09 12.33
N ALA A 258 -3.69 36.66 11.89
CA ALA A 258 -3.09 36.35 10.61
C ALA A 258 -2.73 34.85 10.53
N LEU A 259 -2.06 34.29 11.55
CA LEU A 259 -1.70 32.89 11.63
C LEU A 259 -2.94 31.95 11.64
N SER A 260 -4.00 32.33 12.41
CA SER A 260 -5.24 31.54 12.43
C SER A 260 -5.95 31.53 11.09
N ARG A 261 -5.98 32.63 10.35
CA ARG A 261 -6.53 32.67 8.98
C ARG A 261 -5.71 31.79 8.03
N MET A 262 -4.38 31.80 8.12
CA MET A 262 -3.51 30.92 7.36
C MET A 262 -3.79 29.45 7.67
N ALA A 263 -3.96 29.10 8.95
CA ALA A 263 -4.27 27.73 9.37
C ALA A 263 -5.63 27.26 8.83
N LEU A 264 -6.66 28.10 8.91
CA LEU A 264 -7.98 27.78 8.36
C LEU A 264 -7.92 27.63 6.82
N ALA A 265 -7.20 28.53 6.12
CA ALA A 265 -6.99 28.43 4.69
C ALA A 265 -6.33 27.07 4.31
N GLN A 266 -5.31 26.65 5.06
CA GLN A 266 -4.62 25.37 4.85
C GLN A 266 -5.57 24.19 5.05
N ILE A 267 -6.40 24.19 6.10
CA ILE A 267 -7.38 23.12 6.36
C ILE A 267 -8.41 23.07 5.24
N CYS A 268 -8.91 24.20 4.77
CA CYS A 268 -9.84 24.31 3.64
C CYS A 268 -9.19 23.98 2.28
N GLY A 269 -7.87 23.81 2.23
CA GLY A 269 -7.13 23.55 0.99
C GLY A 269 -7.02 24.78 0.08
N LEU A 270 -7.14 25.98 0.65
CA LEU A 270 -6.95 27.26 -0.03
C LEU A 270 -5.46 27.67 0.03
N PRO A 271 -5.00 28.58 -0.87
CA PRO A 271 -3.69 29.21 -0.72
C PRO A 271 -3.55 29.89 0.64
N VAL A 272 -2.39 29.77 1.30
CA VAL A 272 -2.17 30.25 2.68
C VAL A 272 -2.33 31.76 2.81
N ASN A 273 -2.14 32.50 1.72
CA ASN A 273 -2.27 33.95 1.63
C ASN A 273 -3.66 34.43 1.15
N SER A 274 -4.65 33.51 1.12
CA SER A 274 -6.03 33.87 0.75
C SER A 274 -6.62 34.84 1.77
N ILE A 275 -7.21 35.93 1.27
CA ILE A 275 -7.95 36.89 2.08
C ILE A 275 -9.42 36.49 1.99
N PHE A 276 -10.04 36.23 3.13
CA PHE A 276 -11.47 35.95 3.25
C PHE A 276 -12.01 36.45 4.58
N MET A 277 -13.29 36.75 4.61
CA MET A 277 -14.01 37.09 5.83
C MET A 277 -14.96 35.97 6.17
N LEU A 278 -15.13 35.69 7.45
CA LEU A 278 -16.09 34.71 7.93
C LEU A 278 -17.44 35.38 8.24
N GLU A 279 -18.52 34.65 8.00
CA GLU A 279 -19.88 35.15 8.23
C GLU A 279 -20.08 35.57 9.69
N ASP A 280 -19.54 34.78 10.62
CA ASP A 280 -19.72 34.96 12.06
C ASP A 280 -18.74 35.98 12.68
N GLU A 281 -17.86 36.65 11.93
CA GLU A 281 -17.00 37.74 12.43
C GLU A 281 -17.82 38.97 12.88
N SER A 282 -19.07 39.08 12.44
CA SER A 282 -19.98 40.18 12.80
C SER A 282 -20.91 39.86 13.98
N LEU A 283 -20.96 38.60 14.42
CA LEU A 283 -21.87 38.21 15.53
C LEU A 283 -21.45 38.84 16.85
N GLU A 284 -22.39 39.46 17.54
CA GLU A 284 -22.17 39.99 18.90
C GLU A 284 -22.26 38.91 19.98
N ARG A 285 -23.02 37.85 19.75
CA ARG A 285 -23.21 36.70 20.65
C ARG A 285 -23.35 35.41 19.88
N VAL A 286 -22.65 34.39 20.35
CA VAL A 286 -22.87 32.98 19.91
C VAL A 286 -23.90 32.37 20.87
N ALA A 287 -25.02 31.87 20.33
CA ALA A 287 -25.99 31.14 21.15
C ALA A 287 -25.39 29.80 21.58
N PRO A 288 -25.42 29.45 22.88
CA PRO A 288 -24.97 28.14 23.31
C PRO A 288 -25.91 27.07 22.72
N GLN A 289 -25.32 26.04 22.11
CA GLN A 289 -26.06 24.87 21.62
C GLN A 289 -26.30 23.92 22.80
N GLU A 290 -27.56 23.66 23.13
CA GLU A 290 -27.91 22.71 24.17
C GLU A 290 -27.54 21.29 23.70
N ALA A 291 -26.66 20.62 24.45
CA ALA A 291 -26.34 19.23 24.21
C ALA A 291 -27.47 18.32 24.75
N PRO A 292 -27.80 17.21 24.09
CA PRO A 292 -28.77 16.28 24.61
C PRO A 292 -28.31 15.70 25.95
N LEU A 293 -29.23 15.65 26.92
CA LEU A 293 -28.94 15.25 28.33
C LEU A 293 -28.78 13.75 28.53
N SER A 294 -29.10 12.92 27.54
CA SER A 294 -28.99 11.46 27.66
C SER A 294 -28.50 10.82 26.36
N TYR A 295 -27.58 9.87 26.48
CA TYR A 295 -27.06 9.08 25.37
C TYR A 295 -27.30 7.58 25.62
N ASN A 296 -27.73 6.84 24.60
CA ASN A 296 -27.72 5.39 24.63
C ASN A 296 -26.28 4.91 24.33
N MET A 297 -25.58 4.45 25.36
CA MET A 297 -24.17 4.02 25.23
C MET A 297 -24.00 2.84 24.28
N GLU A 298 -24.97 1.91 24.18
CA GLU A 298 -24.89 0.81 23.20
C GLU A 298 -24.93 1.33 21.74
N GLU A 299 -25.74 2.34 21.49
CA GLU A 299 -25.83 2.95 20.18
C GLU A 299 -24.56 3.75 19.85
N VAL A 300 -24.00 4.45 20.83
CA VAL A 300 -22.72 5.14 20.71
C VAL A 300 -21.61 4.16 20.33
N PHE A 301 -21.48 3.03 21.03
CA PHE A 301 -20.46 2.03 20.71
C PHE A 301 -20.64 1.35 19.35
N LYS A 302 -21.87 1.21 18.88
CA LYS A 302 -22.15 0.69 17.52
C LYS A 302 -21.77 1.66 16.41
N ASN A 303 -21.85 2.97 16.66
CA ASN A 303 -21.70 4.01 15.64
C ASN A 303 -20.35 4.75 15.69
N ARG A 304 -19.56 4.59 16.78
CA ARG A 304 -18.23 5.21 16.87
C ARG A 304 -17.24 4.46 15.98
N ASN A 305 -16.66 5.19 15.04
CA ASN A 305 -15.71 4.62 14.08
C ASN A 305 -14.43 4.11 14.73
N GLU A 306 -13.98 4.69 15.85
CA GLU A 306 -12.83 4.25 16.62
C GLU A 306 -13.10 2.85 17.21
N VAL A 307 -14.27 2.63 17.78
CA VAL A 307 -14.69 1.32 18.32
C VAL A 307 -14.85 0.29 17.21
N LEU A 308 -15.41 0.68 16.06
CA LEU A 308 -15.51 -0.17 14.87
C LEU A 308 -14.12 -0.56 14.35
N SER A 309 -13.18 0.38 14.33
CA SER A 309 -11.79 0.13 13.91
C SER A 309 -11.12 -0.91 14.80
N LEU A 310 -11.22 -0.77 16.12
CA LEU A 310 -10.68 -1.75 17.07
C LEU A 310 -11.36 -3.11 16.96
N ASN A 311 -12.68 -3.15 16.74
CA ASN A 311 -13.40 -4.40 16.49
C ASN A 311 -12.91 -5.12 15.22
N TYR A 312 -12.69 -4.39 14.12
CA TYR A 312 -12.12 -4.99 12.91
C TYR A 312 -10.67 -5.42 13.11
N ALA A 313 -9.86 -4.65 13.85
CA ALA A 313 -8.50 -5.04 14.22
C ALA A 313 -8.50 -6.35 15.03
N ALA A 314 -9.35 -6.48 16.05
CA ALA A 314 -9.48 -7.71 16.82
C ALA A 314 -9.87 -8.93 15.96
N LYS A 315 -10.79 -8.74 14.98
CA LYS A 315 -11.16 -9.78 14.00
C LYS A 315 -9.99 -10.16 13.10
N ILE A 316 -9.16 -9.20 12.68
CA ILE A 316 -7.94 -9.47 11.90
C ILE A 316 -6.99 -10.36 12.69
N TYR A 317 -6.71 -10.03 13.95
CA TYR A 317 -5.83 -10.82 14.81
C TYR A 317 -6.39 -12.22 15.09
N GLU A 318 -7.70 -12.36 15.23
CA GLU A 318 -8.34 -13.68 15.34
C GLU A 318 -8.12 -14.53 14.08
N LYS A 319 -8.20 -13.92 12.88
CA LYS A 319 -7.93 -14.62 11.62
C LYS A 319 -6.43 -14.87 11.39
N LYS A 320 -5.54 -14.02 11.91
CA LYS A 320 -4.08 -14.29 11.94
C LYS A 320 -3.75 -15.55 12.75
N LYS A 321 -4.46 -15.81 13.85
CA LYS A 321 -4.36 -17.07 14.59
C LYS A 321 -4.73 -18.26 13.69
N ASN A 322 -5.82 -18.18 12.91
CA ASN A 322 -6.23 -19.23 11.97
C ASN A 322 -5.21 -19.41 10.83
N LEU A 323 -4.59 -18.31 10.39
CA LEU A 323 -3.49 -18.34 9.43
C LEU A 323 -2.27 -19.08 9.98
N ALA A 324 -1.90 -18.85 11.24
CA ALA A 324 -0.82 -19.58 11.90
C ALA A 324 -1.15 -21.08 12.07
N LEU A 325 -2.41 -21.42 12.38
CA LEU A 325 -2.88 -22.82 12.44
C LEU A 325 -2.74 -23.52 11.06
N SER A 326 -2.97 -22.85 9.98
CA SER A 326 -2.87 -23.43 8.62
C SER A 326 -1.47 -23.94 8.27
N ASP A 327 -0.42 -23.43 8.97
CA ASP A 327 0.95 -23.89 8.76
C ASP A 327 1.24 -25.28 9.35
N MET A 328 0.33 -25.79 10.20
CA MET A 328 0.39 -27.15 10.76
C MET A 328 -0.47 -28.17 9.97
N LEU A 329 -1.31 -27.71 9.06
CA LEU A 329 -2.23 -28.55 8.30
C LEU A 329 -1.65 -28.99 6.98
N PRO A 330 -2.08 -30.14 6.44
CA PRO A 330 -1.70 -30.59 5.09
C PRO A 330 -2.05 -29.54 4.03
N LYS A 331 -1.25 -29.53 2.97
CA LYS A 331 -1.46 -28.67 1.79
C LYS A 331 -1.51 -29.55 0.55
N LEU A 332 -2.54 -29.40 -0.26
CA LEU A 332 -2.80 -30.15 -1.46
C LEU A 332 -2.97 -29.19 -2.63
N ALA A 333 -2.21 -29.42 -3.70
CA ALA A 333 -2.32 -28.66 -4.93
C ALA A 333 -2.27 -29.60 -6.15
N LEU A 334 -3.02 -29.25 -7.18
CA LEU A 334 -2.84 -29.82 -8.52
C LEU A 334 -1.74 -29.02 -9.23
N VAL A 335 -0.79 -29.72 -9.84
CA VAL A 335 0.32 -29.11 -10.57
C VAL A 335 0.36 -29.68 -11.98
N GLY A 336 0.36 -28.81 -12.97
CA GLY A 336 0.65 -29.14 -14.37
C GLY A 336 1.95 -28.45 -14.78
N THR A 337 2.83 -29.16 -15.48
CA THR A 337 4.06 -28.58 -16.00
C THR A 337 4.23 -28.92 -17.48
N TYR A 338 4.76 -27.96 -18.23
CA TYR A 338 5.29 -28.20 -19.56
C TYR A 338 6.73 -27.68 -19.58
N SER A 339 7.66 -28.63 -19.65
CA SER A 339 9.10 -28.33 -19.74
C SER A 339 9.58 -28.53 -21.15
N PHE A 340 10.40 -27.66 -21.68
CA PHE A 340 11.05 -27.81 -22.98
C PHE A 340 12.50 -27.34 -22.88
N THR A 341 13.36 -28.07 -23.62
CA THR A 341 14.81 -27.82 -23.58
C THR A 341 15.43 -27.93 -24.97
N ASN A 342 16.54 -27.26 -25.17
CA ASN A 342 17.47 -27.47 -26.27
C ASN A 342 18.89 -27.43 -25.67
N PRO A 343 19.72 -28.49 -25.80
CA PRO A 343 19.42 -29.80 -26.39
C PRO A 343 18.27 -30.54 -25.70
N ASN A 344 17.56 -31.35 -26.49
CA ASN A 344 16.42 -32.12 -26.01
C ASN A 344 16.88 -33.27 -25.10
N VAL A 345 16.68 -33.10 -23.79
CA VAL A 345 17.07 -34.10 -22.78
C VAL A 345 16.18 -35.34 -22.78
N PHE A 346 15.00 -35.27 -23.42
CA PHE A 346 14.03 -36.38 -23.48
C PHE A 346 14.29 -37.32 -24.66
N ASN A 347 15.11 -36.90 -25.64
CA ASN A 347 15.40 -37.67 -26.85
C ASN A 347 16.90 -37.63 -27.22
N GLY A 348 17.75 -38.07 -26.29
CA GLY A 348 19.19 -38.26 -26.53
C GLY A 348 19.97 -36.98 -26.82
N PHE A 349 19.64 -35.89 -26.17
CA PHE A 349 20.34 -34.61 -26.28
C PHE A 349 20.46 -34.03 -27.71
N LYS A 350 19.50 -34.35 -28.58
CA LYS A 350 19.48 -33.78 -29.93
C LYS A 350 19.36 -32.25 -29.86
N ASN A 351 20.06 -31.55 -30.75
CA ASN A 351 20.05 -30.09 -30.82
C ASN A 351 18.76 -29.60 -31.50
N GLU A 352 17.64 -29.81 -30.81
CA GLU A 352 16.29 -29.39 -31.22
C GLU A 352 15.49 -29.05 -29.95
N PHE A 353 14.51 -28.12 -30.06
CA PHE A 353 13.57 -27.86 -28.99
C PHE A 353 12.49 -28.93 -28.98
N ASP A 354 12.34 -29.58 -27.84
CA ASP A 354 11.22 -30.49 -27.59
C ASP A 354 10.82 -30.41 -26.11
N GLY A 355 9.61 -30.85 -25.79
CA GLY A 355 9.05 -30.67 -24.47
C GLY A 355 8.20 -31.82 -24.01
N MET A 356 8.03 -31.87 -22.68
CA MET A 356 7.21 -32.88 -22.02
C MET A 356 6.16 -32.20 -21.13
N PHE A 357 4.93 -32.68 -21.24
CA PHE A 357 3.81 -32.29 -20.36
C PHE A 357 3.67 -33.28 -19.21
N SER A 358 3.47 -32.78 -18.00
CA SER A 358 3.23 -33.58 -16.80
C SER A 358 2.11 -33.00 -15.97
N VAL A 359 1.25 -33.83 -15.41
CA VAL A 359 0.21 -33.43 -14.44
C VAL A 359 0.34 -34.32 -13.21
N GLY A 360 0.23 -33.70 -12.04
CA GLY A 360 0.35 -34.40 -10.78
C GLY A 360 -0.35 -33.69 -9.64
N VAL A 361 -0.38 -34.33 -8.49
CA VAL A 361 -0.89 -33.80 -7.24
C VAL A 361 0.26 -33.68 -6.27
N MET A 362 0.43 -32.49 -5.72
CA MET A 362 1.44 -32.20 -4.69
C MET A 362 0.77 -32.20 -3.32
N LEU A 363 1.18 -33.10 -2.44
CA LEU A 363 0.76 -33.15 -1.04
C LEU A 363 1.95 -32.82 -0.15
N ASN A 364 1.80 -31.77 0.65
CA ASN A 364 2.80 -31.37 1.65
C ASN A 364 2.20 -31.48 3.05
N ILE A 365 2.76 -32.33 3.88
CA ILE A 365 2.33 -32.54 5.28
C ILE A 365 3.49 -32.15 6.20
N PRO A 366 3.36 -31.08 6.98
CA PRO A 366 4.38 -30.70 7.99
C PRO A 366 4.38 -31.70 9.14
N ILE A 367 5.45 -32.49 9.33
CA ILE A 367 5.53 -33.52 10.36
C ILE A 367 6.20 -32.99 11.62
N LEU A 368 7.40 -32.44 11.52
CA LEU A 368 8.17 -31.98 12.68
C LEU A 368 8.88 -30.65 12.41
N HIS A 369 8.64 -29.66 13.25
CA HIS A 369 9.25 -28.32 13.17
C HIS A 369 9.75 -27.83 14.54
N TRP A 370 10.15 -28.74 15.43
CA TRP A 370 10.77 -28.44 16.73
C TRP A 370 10.07 -27.33 17.52
N GLY A 371 8.75 -27.35 17.58
CA GLY A 371 7.94 -26.37 18.30
C GLY A 371 7.74 -25.02 17.62
N LYS A 372 8.36 -24.73 16.46
CA LYS A 372 8.24 -23.46 15.73
C LYS A 372 6.79 -23.08 15.45
N ASN A 373 6.03 -23.97 14.82
CA ASN A 373 4.64 -23.69 14.45
C ASN A 373 3.74 -23.59 15.69
N TYR A 374 3.98 -24.41 16.71
CA TYR A 374 3.26 -24.35 17.97
C TYR A 374 3.43 -23.00 18.68
N ASN A 375 4.67 -22.51 18.80
CA ASN A 375 4.95 -21.22 19.42
C ASN A 375 4.42 -20.06 18.57
N LYS A 376 4.45 -20.15 17.23
CA LYS A 376 3.82 -19.18 16.33
C LYS A 376 2.31 -19.04 16.57
N ILE A 377 1.61 -20.15 16.80
CA ILE A 377 0.19 -20.15 17.11
C ILE A 377 -0.06 -19.50 18.49
N ARG A 378 0.78 -19.83 19.49
CA ARG A 378 0.67 -19.20 20.82
C ARG A 378 0.90 -17.70 20.78
N ALA A 379 1.89 -17.23 20.02
CA ALA A 379 2.13 -15.81 19.81
C ALA A 379 0.92 -15.13 19.15
N ALA A 380 0.40 -15.69 18.06
CA ALA A 380 -0.79 -15.16 17.39
C ALA A 380 -2.05 -15.18 18.29
N LYS A 381 -2.16 -16.17 19.20
CA LYS A 381 -3.24 -16.20 20.20
C LYS A 381 -3.11 -15.06 21.20
N SER A 382 -1.89 -14.78 21.68
CA SER A 382 -1.62 -13.67 22.60
C SER A 382 -1.92 -12.32 21.92
N GLU A 383 -1.51 -12.12 20.68
CA GLU A 383 -1.85 -10.91 19.90
C GLU A 383 -3.37 -10.72 19.75
N ALA A 384 -4.12 -11.80 19.53
CA ALA A 384 -5.57 -11.73 19.46
C ALA A 384 -6.22 -11.38 20.82
N VAL A 385 -5.62 -11.80 21.94
CA VAL A 385 -6.07 -11.41 23.28
C VAL A 385 -5.78 -9.93 23.53
N VAL A 386 -4.58 -9.45 23.19
CA VAL A 386 -4.22 -8.01 23.29
C VAL A 386 -5.23 -7.15 22.55
N ALA A 387 -5.50 -7.46 21.28
CA ALA A 387 -6.46 -6.70 20.49
C ALA A 387 -7.90 -6.70 21.06
N LYS A 388 -8.30 -7.78 21.75
CA LYS A 388 -9.59 -7.82 22.46
C LYS A 388 -9.59 -6.98 23.73
N LEU A 389 -8.48 -6.93 24.44
CA LEU A 389 -8.34 -6.07 25.62
C LEU A 389 -8.32 -4.59 25.24
N GLU A 390 -7.61 -4.21 24.18
CA GLU A 390 -7.64 -2.86 23.63
C GLU A 390 -9.05 -2.42 23.22
N LEU A 391 -9.84 -3.32 22.62
CA LEU A 391 -11.25 -3.05 22.31
C LEU A 391 -12.09 -2.88 23.59
N ALA A 392 -11.81 -3.64 24.63
CA ALA A 392 -12.54 -3.56 25.89
C ALA A 392 -12.19 -2.30 26.69
N ASP A 393 -10.94 -1.85 26.61
CA ASP A 393 -10.44 -0.65 27.30
C ASP A 393 -11.10 0.65 26.77
N VAL A 394 -11.47 0.67 25.49
CA VAL A 394 -12.12 1.84 24.84
C VAL A 394 -13.64 1.85 25.02
N LYS A 395 -14.24 0.76 25.50
CA LYS A 395 -15.69 0.67 25.77
C LYS A 395 -16.02 1.07 27.19
#